data_020d2308864bd3df0cafe4e69d5fc7ba
#
_entry.id   020d2308864bd3df0cafe4e69d5fc7ba
#
_cell.length_a   1.000
_cell.length_b   1.000
_cell.length_c   1.000
_cell.angle_alpha   90.00
_cell.angle_beta   90.00
_cell.angle_gamma   90.00
#
_symmetry.space_group_name_H-M   'P 1'
#
loop_
_entity.id
_entity.type
_entity.pdbx_description
1 polymer ?
#
loop_
_entity_poly.entity_id
_entity_poly.type
_entity_poly.pdbx_seq_one_letter_code
_entity_poly.pdbx_strand_id
1 'polypeptide(L)'
;MGRISSANAWHDLLTSPGQADFVDAYLAVAALSREFARQREGDVSWEVEGQVGYNFGDQSHWEFNGAFGPRWHAFPWNGSVKTSAAFLFGLSMATEVPEVELELEGDSEKLLIYWCMEVAVGPPRGEWSVSLRLHHRSGGFGLFADDGGMNALALGARFGF
;
A
#
# COMPACT_ATOMS: atom_id res chain seq x y z
N MET A 1 -7.40 3.18 6.61
CA MET A 1 -7.92 1.87 7.06
C MET A 1 -8.22 1.04 5.84
N GLY A 2 -7.83 -0.21 5.82
CA GLY A 2 -7.99 -1.14 4.72
C GLY A 2 -8.63 -2.44 5.14
N ARG A 3 -9.18 -3.17 4.16
CA ARG A 3 -9.67 -4.52 4.32
C ARG A 3 -8.80 -5.47 3.49
N ILE A 4 -8.48 -6.62 4.04
CA ILE A 4 -7.63 -7.62 3.42
C ILE A 4 -8.50 -8.47 2.50
N SER A 5 -8.02 -8.72 1.28
CA SER A 5 -8.67 -9.66 0.35
C SER A 5 -8.17 -11.09 0.62
N SER A 6 -9.04 -12.06 0.41
CA SER A 6 -8.67 -13.47 0.35
C SER A 6 -7.77 -13.73 -0.87
N ALA A 7 -7.60 -14.94 -1.32
CA ALA A 7 -6.74 -15.38 -2.42
C ALA A 7 -6.87 -14.62 -3.78
N ASN A 8 -7.42 -13.41 -3.80
CA ASN A 8 -7.45 -12.57 -5.00
C ASN A 8 -6.06 -12.03 -5.32
N ALA A 9 -5.62 -12.25 -6.54
CA ALA A 9 -4.41 -11.60 -7.03
C ALA A 9 -4.58 -10.07 -7.03
N TRP A 10 -3.48 -9.34 -6.80
CA TRP A 10 -3.51 -7.86 -6.74
C TRP A 10 -4.15 -7.20 -7.98
N HIS A 11 -3.99 -7.81 -9.16
CA HIS A 11 -4.58 -7.31 -10.41
C HIS A 11 -6.11 -7.46 -10.45
N ASP A 12 -6.68 -8.46 -9.78
CA ASP A 12 -8.13 -8.63 -9.69
C ASP A 12 -8.76 -7.50 -8.86
N LEU A 13 -8.08 -7.05 -7.81
CA LEU A 13 -8.51 -5.90 -7.01
C LEU A 13 -8.57 -4.60 -7.81
N LEU A 14 -7.73 -4.46 -8.85
CA LEU A 14 -7.72 -3.28 -9.71
C LEU A 14 -8.73 -3.39 -10.87
N THR A 15 -8.90 -4.58 -11.44
CA THR A 15 -9.71 -4.78 -12.65
C THR A 15 -11.15 -5.15 -12.36
N SER A 16 -11.41 -5.80 -11.24
CA SER A 16 -12.74 -6.33 -10.88
C SER A 16 -13.00 -6.21 -9.37
N PRO A 17 -12.89 -5.02 -8.76
CA PRO A 17 -12.96 -4.84 -7.30
C PRO A 17 -14.31 -5.30 -6.70
N GLY A 18 -15.38 -5.33 -7.50
CA GLY A 18 -16.68 -5.82 -7.08
C GLY A 18 -16.80 -7.35 -6.99
N GLN A 19 -15.80 -8.09 -7.44
CA GLN A 19 -15.73 -9.56 -7.36
C GLN A 19 -14.66 -10.02 -6.35
N ALA A 20 -14.04 -9.08 -5.64
CA ALA A 20 -13.03 -9.40 -4.65
C ALA A 20 -13.67 -10.01 -3.40
N ASP A 21 -13.16 -11.15 -2.99
CA ASP A 21 -13.53 -11.79 -1.73
C ASP A 21 -12.66 -11.22 -0.61
N PHE A 22 -13.27 -10.57 0.35
CA PHE A 22 -12.58 -10.00 1.49
C PHE A 22 -12.81 -10.86 2.74
N VAL A 23 -11.74 -11.16 3.45
CA VAL A 23 -11.77 -11.81 4.77
C VAL A 23 -12.09 -10.80 5.87
N ASP A 24 -12.44 -11.25 7.07
CA ASP A 24 -12.74 -10.39 8.21
C ASP A 24 -11.44 -9.93 8.93
N ALA A 25 -10.44 -9.62 8.13
CA ALA A 25 -9.17 -9.04 8.55
C ALA A 25 -9.01 -7.61 8.02
N TYR A 26 -8.49 -6.73 8.86
CA TYR A 26 -8.41 -5.30 8.62
C TYR A 26 -7.01 -4.78 8.91
N LEU A 27 -6.62 -3.71 8.21
CA LEU A 27 -5.34 -3.04 8.36
C LEU A 27 -5.55 -1.54 8.62
N ALA A 28 -5.00 -1.03 9.73
CA ALA A 28 -4.87 0.39 9.99
C ALA A 28 -3.40 0.81 9.83
N VAL A 29 -3.12 1.82 9.02
CA VAL A 29 -1.74 2.27 8.71
C VAL A 29 -1.59 3.75 9.03
N ALA A 30 -0.50 4.09 9.72
CA ALA A 30 0.06 5.43 9.79
C ALA A 30 1.37 5.45 8.99
N ALA A 31 1.52 6.43 8.11
CA ALA A 31 2.68 6.55 7.22
C ALA A 31 3.28 7.96 7.30
N LEU A 32 4.60 8.03 7.22
CA LEU A 32 5.36 9.26 7.05
C LEU A 32 6.20 9.14 5.78
N SER A 33 5.97 10.02 4.82
CA SER A 33 6.73 10.07 3.57
C SER A 33 7.47 11.39 3.42
N ARG A 34 8.64 11.32 2.78
CA ARG A 34 9.48 12.46 2.45
C ARG A 34 9.91 12.39 1.00
N GLU A 35 9.68 13.47 0.27
CA GLU A 35 10.29 13.68 -1.04
C GLU A 35 11.78 13.95 -0.87
N PHE A 36 12.63 13.25 -1.63
CA PHE A 36 14.08 13.44 -1.63
C PHE A 36 14.64 13.86 -2.99
N ALA A 37 13.86 13.69 -4.06
CA ALA A 37 14.23 14.14 -5.39
C ALA A 37 12.99 14.49 -6.23
N ARG A 38 13.14 15.40 -7.17
CA ARG A 38 12.10 15.77 -8.13
C ARG A 38 12.72 15.98 -9.51
N GLN A 39 12.09 15.51 -10.56
CA GLN A 39 12.51 15.76 -11.94
C GLN A 39 12.34 17.25 -12.28
N ARG A 40 13.15 17.74 -13.26
CA ARG A 40 13.18 19.18 -13.60
C ARG A 40 11.84 19.76 -13.99
N GLU A 41 10.97 18.99 -14.64
CA GLU A 41 9.63 19.43 -15.07
C GLU A 41 8.58 19.34 -13.93
N GLY A 42 8.97 18.75 -12.77
CA GLY A 42 8.10 18.64 -11.61
C GLY A 42 7.04 17.55 -11.69
N ASP A 43 7.00 16.81 -12.78
CA ASP A 43 5.98 15.80 -13.06
C ASP A 43 6.12 14.56 -12.20
N VAL A 44 7.34 14.23 -11.78
CA VAL A 44 7.66 13.06 -10.96
C VAL A 44 8.50 13.49 -9.77
N SER A 45 8.06 13.15 -8.56
CA SER A 45 8.86 13.17 -7.36
C SER A 45 9.27 11.75 -6.94
N TRP A 46 10.37 11.64 -6.22
CA TRP A 46 10.81 10.41 -5.56
C TRP A 46 10.63 10.55 -4.07
N GLU A 47 9.95 9.58 -3.49
CA GLU A 47 9.62 9.57 -2.07
C GLU A 47 10.24 8.35 -1.38
N VAL A 48 10.62 8.53 -0.11
CA VAL A 48 10.84 7.46 0.85
C VAL A 48 9.71 7.50 1.87
N GLU A 49 9.20 6.35 2.26
CA GLU A 49 8.09 6.23 3.21
C GLU A 49 8.39 5.17 4.27
N GLY A 50 8.14 5.52 5.53
CA GLY A 50 8.08 4.59 6.64
C GLY A 50 6.64 4.45 7.12
N GLN A 51 6.21 3.24 7.47
CA GLN A 51 4.85 2.96 7.91
C GLN A 51 4.84 2.09 9.17
N VAL A 52 3.82 2.31 9.97
CA VAL A 52 3.42 1.41 11.06
C VAL A 52 1.98 1.00 10.79
N GLY A 53 1.78 -0.30 10.63
CA GLY A 53 0.49 -0.94 10.44
C GLY A 53 0.08 -1.75 11.67
N TYR A 54 -1.22 -1.82 11.94
CA TYR A 54 -1.80 -2.76 12.87
C TYR A 54 -2.89 -3.55 12.16
N ASN A 55 -2.67 -4.85 12.12
CA ASN A 55 -3.61 -5.82 11.59
C ASN A 55 -4.54 -6.29 12.72
N PHE A 56 -5.84 -6.39 12.45
CA PHE A 56 -6.85 -6.80 13.43
C PHE A 56 -8.04 -7.50 12.75
N GLY A 57 -8.87 -8.16 13.53
CA GLY A 57 -9.93 -9.07 13.06
C GLY A 57 -9.46 -10.50 13.18
N ASP A 58 -9.45 -11.25 12.10
CA ASP A 58 -9.02 -12.67 12.06
C ASP A 58 -7.52 -12.85 12.30
N GLN A 59 -6.77 -11.76 12.41
CA GLN A 59 -5.35 -11.75 12.79
C GLN A 59 -5.06 -10.54 13.67
N SER A 60 -3.95 -10.58 14.45
CA SER A 60 -3.58 -9.49 15.35
C SER A 60 -2.06 -9.37 15.44
N HIS A 61 -1.47 -8.43 14.70
CA HIS A 61 -0.03 -8.18 14.72
C HIS A 61 0.29 -6.76 14.23
N TRP A 62 1.49 -6.29 14.59
CA TRP A 62 2.06 -5.06 14.04
C TRP A 62 2.88 -5.34 12.79
N GLU A 63 2.87 -4.40 11.88
CA GLU A 63 3.61 -4.42 10.63
C GLU A 63 4.38 -3.10 10.47
N PHE A 64 5.66 -3.21 10.11
CA PHE A 64 6.55 -2.08 9.86
C PHE A 64 7.05 -2.14 8.42
N ASN A 65 6.77 -1.10 7.64
CA ASN A 65 7.17 -1.04 6.23
C ASN A 65 8.12 0.11 5.99
N GLY A 66 9.14 -0.16 5.19
CA GLY A 66 10.01 0.85 4.61
C GLY A 66 10.03 0.71 3.10
N ALA A 67 9.69 1.78 2.39
CA ALA A 67 9.59 1.74 0.94
C ALA A 67 10.03 3.06 0.30
N PHE A 68 10.37 3.01 -0.98
CA PHE A 68 10.68 4.18 -1.79
C PHE A 68 10.16 4.01 -3.21
N GLY A 69 9.97 5.11 -3.91
CA GLY A 69 9.54 5.05 -5.30
C GLY A 69 9.03 6.37 -5.86
N PRO A 70 8.58 6.36 -7.12
CA PRO A 70 8.10 7.54 -7.79
C PRO A 70 6.65 7.87 -7.43
N ARG A 71 6.36 9.18 -7.43
CA ARG A 71 5.01 9.74 -7.44
C ARG A 71 4.86 10.62 -8.68
N TRP A 72 3.87 10.30 -9.48
CA TRP A 72 3.45 11.05 -10.65
C TRP A 72 2.46 12.15 -10.29
N HIS A 73 2.66 13.35 -10.85
CA HIS A 73 1.84 14.53 -10.56
C HIS A 73 1.20 15.15 -11.82
N ALA A 74 1.59 14.75 -13.03
CA ALA A 74 1.17 15.40 -14.26
C ALA A 74 -0.16 14.84 -14.81
N PHE A 75 -1.25 15.10 -14.10
CA PHE A 75 -2.59 14.80 -14.61
C PHE A 75 -3.18 16.04 -15.28
N PRO A 76 -3.81 15.90 -16.47
CA PRO A 76 -4.30 17.04 -17.25
C PRO A 76 -5.38 17.86 -16.53
N TRP A 77 -6.04 17.31 -15.55
CA TRP A 77 -7.09 17.97 -14.75
C TRP A 77 -6.62 18.55 -13.40
N ASN A 78 -5.31 18.53 -13.12
CA ASN A 78 -4.77 19.01 -11.83
C ASN A 78 -5.03 20.50 -11.55
N GLY A 79 -5.38 21.28 -12.55
CA GLY A 79 -5.87 22.64 -12.36
C GLY A 79 -7.21 22.73 -11.60
N SER A 80 -8.04 21.68 -11.67
CA SER A 80 -9.37 21.60 -11.02
C SER A 80 -9.37 20.68 -9.83
N VAL A 81 -8.68 19.54 -9.93
CA VAL A 81 -8.62 18.51 -8.89
C VAL A 81 -7.18 17.99 -8.82
N LYS A 82 -6.48 18.28 -7.73
CA LYS A 82 -5.12 17.79 -7.52
C LYS A 82 -5.13 16.26 -7.42
N THR A 83 -4.47 15.62 -8.36
CA THR A 83 -4.36 14.15 -8.43
C THR A 83 -2.89 13.75 -8.44
N SER A 84 -2.54 12.70 -7.74
CA SER A 84 -1.23 12.06 -7.86
C SER A 84 -1.36 10.55 -7.80
N ALA A 85 -0.43 9.84 -8.43
CA ALA A 85 -0.32 8.38 -8.36
C ALA A 85 1.11 8.01 -7.95
N ALA A 86 1.25 7.02 -7.07
CA ALA A 86 2.55 6.55 -6.60
C ALA A 86 2.66 5.02 -6.71
N PHE A 87 3.88 4.56 -6.92
CA PHE A 87 4.29 3.18 -6.71
C PHE A 87 5.52 3.18 -5.81
N LEU A 88 5.40 2.57 -4.63
CA LEU A 88 6.49 2.43 -3.69
C LEU A 88 6.83 0.96 -3.51
N PHE A 89 8.11 0.66 -3.42
CA PHE A 89 8.65 -0.69 -3.27
C PHE A 89 9.65 -0.75 -2.13
N GLY A 90 9.65 -1.84 -1.36
CA GLY A 90 10.54 -2.03 -0.23
C GLY A 90 10.32 -3.32 0.53
N LEU A 91 10.39 -3.24 1.85
CA LEU A 91 10.29 -4.40 2.75
C LEU A 91 9.20 -4.16 3.80
N SER A 92 8.60 -5.25 4.23
CA SER A 92 7.64 -5.35 5.33
C SER A 92 8.15 -6.33 6.37
N MET A 93 8.11 -5.91 7.64
CA MET A 93 8.40 -6.75 8.80
C MET A 93 7.17 -6.82 9.70
N ALA A 94 6.61 -8.01 9.86
CA ALA A 94 5.54 -8.29 10.82
C ALA A 94 6.11 -8.78 12.16
N THR A 95 5.44 -8.47 13.27
CA THR A 95 5.85 -8.94 14.60
C THR A 95 5.64 -10.44 14.78
N GLU A 96 4.66 -10.99 14.07
CA GLU A 96 4.33 -12.41 14.02
C GLU A 96 4.14 -12.82 12.56
N VAL A 97 4.23 -14.12 12.26
CA VAL A 97 3.85 -14.63 10.95
C VAL A 97 2.33 -14.47 10.82
N PRO A 98 1.83 -13.77 9.79
CA PRO A 98 0.41 -13.49 9.67
C PRO A 98 -0.41 -14.77 9.47
N GLU A 99 -1.37 -15.02 10.36
CA GLU A 99 -2.22 -16.22 10.30
C GLU A 99 -3.04 -16.28 9.02
N VAL A 100 -3.59 -15.15 8.59
CA VAL A 100 -4.39 -15.06 7.36
C VAL A 100 -3.55 -15.38 6.11
N GLU A 101 -2.28 -14.97 6.06
CA GLU A 101 -1.37 -15.33 4.96
C GLU A 101 -1.09 -16.85 4.94
N LEU A 102 -0.85 -17.45 6.11
CA LEU A 102 -0.64 -18.90 6.24
C LEU A 102 -1.89 -19.70 5.81
N GLU A 103 -3.08 -19.24 6.20
CA GLU A 103 -4.33 -19.92 5.85
C GLU A 103 -4.65 -19.83 4.36
N LEU A 104 -4.37 -18.70 3.73
CA LEU A 104 -4.72 -18.44 2.33
C LEU A 104 -3.69 -18.99 1.35
N GLU A 105 -2.40 -18.87 1.66
CA GLU A 105 -1.30 -19.17 0.74
C GLU A 105 -0.51 -20.43 1.15
N GLY A 106 -0.70 -20.92 2.38
CA GLY A 106 -0.01 -22.12 2.90
C GLY A 106 1.40 -21.88 3.39
N ASP A 107 1.99 -20.71 3.12
CA ASP A 107 3.31 -20.30 3.57
C ASP A 107 3.33 -18.79 3.84
N SER A 108 4.13 -18.32 4.78
CA SER A 108 4.44 -16.91 4.99
C SER A 108 5.63 -16.73 5.92
N GLU A 109 6.21 -15.54 5.90
CA GLU A 109 7.31 -15.12 6.75
C GLU A 109 7.08 -13.73 7.35
N LYS A 110 7.78 -13.45 8.47
CA LYS A 110 7.72 -12.13 9.09
C LYS A 110 8.26 -11.04 8.16
N LEU A 111 9.37 -11.32 7.49
CA LEU A 111 10.02 -10.41 6.54
C LEU A 111 9.62 -10.79 5.11
N LEU A 112 8.89 -9.91 4.44
CA LEU A 112 8.47 -10.08 3.06
C LEU A 112 8.79 -8.83 2.23
N ILE A 113 8.72 -8.96 0.92
CA ILE A 113 8.67 -7.83 0.01
C ILE A 113 7.37 -7.04 0.25
N TYR A 114 7.51 -5.72 0.24
CA TYR A 114 6.41 -4.79 0.30
C TYR A 114 6.37 -3.94 -0.95
N TRP A 115 5.18 -3.74 -1.49
CA TRP A 115 4.94 -2.63 -2.41
C TRP A 115 3.52 -2.08 -2.24
N CYS A 116 3.33 -0.83 -2.63
CA CYS A 116 2.01 -0.25 -2.69
C CYS A 116 1.82 0.60 -3.95
N MET A 117 0.58 0.59 -4.44
CA MET A 117 0.09 1.58 -5.39
C MET A 117 -0.84 2.54 -4.65
N GLU A 118 -0.71 3.82 -4.90
CA GLU A 118 -1.57 4.84 -4.29
C GLU A 118 -2.06 5.81 -5.35
N VAL A 119 -3.36 6.12 -5.31
CA VAL A 119 -3.92 7.29 -5.98
C VAL A 119 -4.46 8.23 -4.91
N ALA A 120 -4.07 9.50 -4.99
CA ALA A 120 -4.51 10.53 -4.06
C ALA A 120 -5.18 11.69 -4.81
N VAL A 121 -6.32 12.16 -4.30
CA VAL A 121 -7.15 13.20 -4.90
C VAL A 121 -7.53 14.23 -3.86
N GLY A 122 -7.35 15.51 -4.17
CA GLY A 122 -7.65 16.61 -3.25
C GLY A 122 -7.92 17.94 -3.94
N PRO A 123 -8.19 18.99 -3.18
CA PRO A 123 -8.40 20.33 -3.75
C PRO A 123 -7.09 20.85 -4.38
N PRO A 124 -7.16 21.63 -5.48
CA PRO A 124 -5.97 22.02 -6.27
C PRO A 124 -4.93 22.80 -5.46
N ARG A 125 -5.38 23.54 -4.45
CA ARG A 125 -4.53 24.36 -3.56
C ARG A 125 -4.53 23.88 -2.11
N GLY A 126 -5.09 22.69 -1.85
CA GLY A 126 -5.16 22.12 -0.51
C GLY A 126 -3.88 21.35 -0.14
N GLU A 127 -3.62 21.29 1.16
CA GLU A 127 -2.54 20.49 1.75
C GLU A 127 -2.99 19.09 2.12
N TRP A 128 -4.23 18.72 1.80
CA TRP A 128 -4.78 17.41 2.07
C TRP A 128 -5.32 16.73 0.80
N SER A 129 -5.40 15.43 0.85
CA SER A 129 -6.03 14.60 -0.19
C SER A 129 -6.61 13.33 0.43
N VAL A 130 -7.62 12.78 -0.21
CA VAL A 130 -8.08 11.41 0.05
C VAL A 130 -7.24 10.48 -0.80
N SER A 131 -6.81 9.37 -0.25
CA SER A 131 -6.02 8.36 -0.96
C SER A 131 -6.68 6.99 -0.93
N LEU A 132 -6.59 6.30 -2.06
CA LEU A 132 -6.86 4.88 -2.19
C LEU A 132 -5.53 4.19 -2.40
N ARG A 133 -5.23 3.18 -1.57
CA ARG A 133 -3.98 2.44 -1.58
C ARG A 133 -4.23 0.95 -1.69
N LEU A 134 -3.57 0.31 -2.63
CA LEU A 134 -3.37 -1.12 -2.65
C LEU A 134 -2.05 -1.41 -1.94
N HIS A 135 -2.14 -2.06 -0.80
CA HIS A 135 -1.04 -2.49 0.04
C HIS A 135 -0.78 -3.98 -0.23
N HIS A 136 0.44 -4.33 -0.57
CA HIS A 136 0.79 -5.70 -0.95
C HIS A 136 2.05 -6.18 -0.22
N ARG A 137 1.96 -7.38 0.33
CA ARG A 137 3.10 -8.16 0.82
C ARG A 137 3.26 -9.40 -0.05
N SER A 138 4.48 -9.87 -0.25
CA SER A 138 4.77 -11.02 -1.11
C SER A 138 6.06 -11.71 -0.71
N GLY A 139 6.12 -13.03 -0.86
CA GLY A 139 7.32 -13.84 -0.69
C GLY A 139 8.44 -13.56 -1.70
N GLY A 140 8.13 -12.81 -2.78
CA GLY A 140 9.14 -12.38 -3.75
C GLY A 140 9.66 -13.51 -4.62
N PHE A 141 8.77 -14.35 -5.13
CA PHE A 141 9.13 -15.50 -5.99
C PHE A 141 10.12 -16.47 -5.32
N GLY A 142 9.89 -16.80 -4.04
CA GLY A 142 10.74 -17.68 -3.27
C GLY A 142 11.97 -17.02 -2.64
N LEU A 143 12.08 -15.68 -2.66
CA LEU A 143 13.19 -14.97 -2.02
C LEU A 143 13.07 -14.96 -0.50
N PHE A 144 11.87 -14.80 0.04
CA PHE A 144 11.58 -14.78 1.47
C PHE A 144 10.62 -15.91 1.90
N ALA A 145 9.66 -16.26 1.05
CA ALA A 145 8.74 -17.38 1.20
C ALA A 145 8.41 -17.95 -0.17
N ASP A 146 8.11 -19.23 -0.27
CA ASP A 146 7.78 -19.89 -1.54
C ASP A 146 6.48 -19.33 -2.13
N ASP A 147 5.48 -19.18 -1.28
CA ASP A 147 4.25 -18.44 -1.49
C ASP A 147 4.15 -17.36 -0.38
N GLY A 148 2.99 -16.90 -0.06
CA GLY A 148 2.77 -15.98 1.04
C GLY A 148 2.71 -14.54 0.59
N GLY A 149 1.92 -13.83 1.35
CA GLY A 149 1.62 -12.44 1.13
C GLY A 149 0.14 -12.16 1.23
N MET A 150 -0.19 -10.90 1.21
CA MET A 150 -1.59 -10.45 1.23
C MET A 150 -1.78 -9.16 0.45
N ASN A 151 -3.02 -8.94 0.07
CA ASN A 151 -3.47 -7.69 -0.53
C ASN A 151 -4.44 -7.00 0.41
N ALA A 152 -4.24 -5.70 0.68
CA ALA A 152 -5.21 -4.89 1.38
C ALA A 152 -5.55 -3.64 0.58
N LEU A 153 -6.84 -3.38 0.41
CA LEU A 153 -7.33 -2.14 -0.19
C LEU A 153 -7.68 -1.15 0.93
N ALA A 154 -6.95 -0.05 1.00
CA ALA A 154 -7.05 0.93 2.08
C ALA A 154 -7.48 2.31 1.58
N LEU A 155 -8.47 2.89 2.26
CA LEU A 155 -8.86 4.28 2.09
C LEU A 155 -8.25 5.11 3.21
N GLY A 156 -7.68 6.26 2.89
CA GLY A 156 -7.00 7.13 3.84
C GLY A 156 -7.05 8.60 3.49
N ALA A 157 -6.41 9.40 4.33
CA ALA A 157 -6.16 10.81 4.10
C ALA A 157 -4.65 11.07 4.15
N ARG A 158 -4.17 11.94 3.26
CA ARG A 158 -2.78 12.38 3.17
C ARG A 158 -2.73 13.89 3.45
N PHE A 159 -1.80 14.31 4.27
CA PHE A 159 -1.56 15.72 4.62
C PHE A 159 -0.13 16.09 4.24
N GLY A 160 0.05 17.25 3.58
CA GLY A 160 1.35 17.87 3.35
C GLY A 160 1.72 18.83 4.48
N PHE A 161 2.99 18.90 4.82
CA PHE A 161 3.55 19.85 5.79
C PHE A 161 4.99 20.21 5.42
#